data_f5470c7bb4b2acdcae2d732fbd4620e2
#
_entry.id   f5470c7bb4b2acdcae2d732fbd4620e2
#
_cell.length_a   1.000
_cell.length_b   1.000
_cell.length_c   1.000
_cell.angle_alpha   90.00
_cell.angle_beta   90.00
_cell.angle_gamma   90.00
#
_symmetry.space_group_name_H-M   'P 1'
#
loop_
_entity.id
_entity.type
_entity.pdbx_description
1 polymer ?
#
loop_
_entity_poly.entity_id
_entity_poly.type
_entity_poly.pdbx_seq_one_letter_code
_entity_poly.pdbx_strand_id
1 'polypeptide(L)'
;TDRHSATLSGGTHGVLHGVRTYILQDKHGQISDTHSVSAGLDYPGVGPELANWKDTDRAKFIAATDAEAFIGFRLLSQLEGIIPALETSHAIFGAIELAKTMKKGEDIVICLSGRGDKDVQSVAEELPKIGPKIGWDLRF
;
A
#
# COMPACT_ATOMS: atom_id res chain seq x y z
N THR A 1 -1.90 15.64 0.98
CA THR A 1 -0.51 16.01 0.66
C THR A 1 -0.14 15.43 -0.69
N ASP A 2 0.80 16.04 -1.39
CA ASP A 2 1.33 15.51 -2.66
C ASP A 2 2.40 14.41 -2.41
N ARG A 3 2.70 14.12 -1.15
CA ARG A 3 3.64 13.08 -0.75
C ARG A 3 2.99 11.72 -0.85
N HIS A 4 3.72 10.76 -1.39
CA HIS A 4 3.32 9.36 -1.52
C HIS A 4 4.55 8.45 -1.50
N SER A 5 4.33 7.15 -1.36
CA SER A 5 5.39 6.12 -1.41
C SER A 5 5.20 5.13 -2.57
N ALA A 6 4.40 5.51 -3.57
CA ALA A 6 4.11 4.68 -4.74
C ALA A 6 5.28 4.70 -5.75
N THR A 7 6.43 4.17 -5.35
CA THR A 7 7.70 4.26 -6.09
C THR A 7 7.62 3.62 -7.48
N LEU A 8 6.96 2.48 -7.62
CA LEU A 8 6.84 1.79 -8.92
C LEU A 8 5.84 2.48 -9.86
N SER A 9 4.99 3.37 -9.36
CA SER A 9 4.07 4.17 -10.19
C SER A 9 4.61 5.55 -10.52
N GLY A 10 5.27 6.23 -9.57
CA GLY A 10 5.70 7.62 -9.71
C GLY A 10 7.22 7.84 -9.70
N GLY A 11 8.01 6.81 -9.42
CA GLY A 11 9.46 6.92 -9.33
C GLY A 11 10.17 6.79 -10.68
N THR A 12 11.45 7.09 -10.68
CA THR A 12 12.38 6.96 -11.81
C THR A 12 13.58 6.11 -11.43
N HIS A 13 14.33 5.62 -12.42
CA HIS A 13 15.55 4.86 -12.15
C HIS A 13 16.60 5.71 -11.42
N GLY A 14 17.18 5.13 -10.39
CA GLY A 14 18.24 5.76 -9.59
C GLY A 14 18.97 4.75 -8.73
N VAL A 15 19.85 5.25 -7.85
CA VAL A 15 20.61 4.44 -6.91
C VAL A 15 20.35 4.94 -5.50
N LEU A 16 19.92 4.04 -4.62
CA LEU A 16 19.69 4.32 -3.21
C LEU A 16 20.23 3.16 -2.37
N HIS A 17 20.99 3.45 -1.32
CA HIS A 17 21.64 2.46 -0.45
C HIS A 17 22.45 1.40 -1.22
N GLY A 18 23.14 1.83 -2.29
CA GLY A 18 23.99 0.96 -3.12
C GLY A 18 23.22 0.07 -4.11
N VAL A 19 21.91 0.25 -4.25
CA VAL A 19 21.06 -0.56 -5.13
C VAL A 19 20.51 0.31 -6.27
N ARG A 20 20.67 -0.15 -7.51
CA ARG A 20 19.98 0.44 -8.66
C ARG A 20 18.55 -0.09 -8.70
N THR A 21 17.58 0.83 -8.67
CA THR A 21 16.16 0.50 -8.64
C THR A 21 15.31 1.70 -9.07
N TYR A 22 13.98 1.64 -8.88
CA TYR A 22 13.11 2.82 -8.92
C TYR A 22 13.18 3.55 -7.59
N ILE A 23 13.28 4.88 -7.65
CA ILE A 23 13.26 5.75 -6.48
C ILE A 23 12.40 6.99 -6.73
N LEU A 24 11.83 7.52 -5.66
CA LEU A 24 11.15 8.82 -5.68
C LEU A 24 12.22 9.91 -5.52
N GLN A 25 12.46 10.66 -6.57
CA GLN A 25 13.49 11.69 -6.63
C GLN A 25 13.04 12.87 -7.49
N ASP A 26 13.62 14.03 -7.22
CA ASP A 26 13.42 15.21 -8.01
C ASP A 26 14.29 15.19 -9.31
N LYS A 27 14.15 16.24 -10.12
CA LYS A 27 14.93 16.40 -11.38
C LYS A 27 16.45 16.52 -11.18
N HIS A 28 16.91 16.71 -9.95
CA HIS A 28 18.32 16.81 -9.59
C HIS A 28 18.85 15.52 -8.94
N GLY A 29 18.01 14.48 -8.83
CA GLY A 29 18.37 13.22 -8.21
C GLY A 29 18.30 13.23 -6.68
N GLN A 30 17.71 14.27 -6.09
CA GLN A 30 17.50 14.31 -4.64
C GLN A 30 16.28 13.50 -4.26
N ILE A 31 16.39 12.68 -3.22
CA ILE A 31 15.30 11.85 -2.72
C ILE A 31 14.16 12.75 -2.25
N SER A 32 12.97 12.45 -2.73
CA SER A 32 11.74 13.13 -2.31
C SER A 32 11.26 12.62 -0.96
N ASP A 33 10.66 13.50 -0.17
CA ASP A 33 9.94 13.11 1.04
C ASP A 33 8.78 12.19 0.67
N THR A 34 8.60 11.13 1.44
CA THR A 34 7.53 10.16 1.28
C THR A 34 6.44 10.32 2.33
N HIS A 35 5.32 9.64 2.12
CA HIS A 35 4.27 9.46 3.11
C HIS A 35 3.49 8.19 2.83
N SER A 36 3.26 7.41 3.88
CA SER A 36 2.29 6.33 3.94
C SER A 36 1.82 6.17 5.38
N VAL A 37 0.55 5.84 5.59
CA VAL A 37 0.03 5.43 6.89
C VAL A 37 0.67 4.12 7.36
N SER A 38 1.19 3.34 6.43
CA SER A 38 1.93 2.10 6.69
C SER A 38 3.43 2.39 6.80
N ALA A 39 4.00 2.17 7.98
CA ALA A 39 5.43 2.40 8.23
C ALA A 39 6.33 1.56 7.30
N GLY A 40 5.92 0.33 6.96
CA GLY A 40 6.67 -0.53 6.06
C GLY A 40 6.65 -0.10 4.59
N LEU A 41 5.69 0.74 4.20
CA LEU A 41 5.59 1.30 2.85
C LEU A 41 6.13 2.73 2.76
N ASP A 42 6.41 3.41 3.88
CA ASP A 42 6.91 4.78 3.87
C ASP A 42 8.41 4.82 3.59
N TYR A 43 8.75 4.58 2.33
CA TYR A 43 10.12 4.49 1.83
C TYR A 43 10.19 4.93 0.36
N PRO A 44 11.22 5.70 -0.04
CA PRO A 44 11.30 6.27 -1.39
C PRO A 44 11.84 5.32 -2.46
N GLY A 45 12.06 4.07 -2.16
CA GLY A 45 12.63 3.08 -3.07
C GLY A 45 11.88 1.75 -3.01
N VAL A 46 12.33 0.80 -3.83
CA VAL A 46 11.81 -0.58 -3.87
C VAL A 46 12.94 -1.55 -4.13
N GLY A 47 12.75 -2.83 -3.82
CA GLY A 47 13.73 -3.87 -4.10
C GLY A 47 14.02 -4.00 -5.60
N PRO A 48 15.27 -4.34 -6.00
CA PRO A 48 15.65 -4.44 -7.40
C PRO A 48 14.93 -5.56 -8.14
N GLU A 49 14.50 -6.60 -7.45
CA GLU A 49 13.70 -7.68 -8.04
C GLU A 49 12.34 -7.17 -8.52
N LEU A 50 11.65 -6.38 -7.70
CA LEU A 50 10.37 -5.77 -8.07
C LEU A 50 10.54 -4.76 -9.22
N ALA A 51 11.63 -4.00 -9.22
CA ALA A 51 11.98 -3.11 -10.32
C ALA A 51 12.15 -3.90 -11.64
N ASN A 52 12.85 -5.03 -11.60
CA ASN A 52 13.01 -5.91 -12.75
C ASN A 52 11.68 -6.52 -13.21
N TRP A 53 10.80 -6.89 -12.30
CA TRP A 53 9.47 -7.42 -12.68
C TRP A 53 8.61 -6.37 -13.36
N LYS A 54 8.77 -5.10 -12.99
CA LYS A 54 8.13 -4.00 -13.69
C LYS A 54 8.71 -3.82 -15.09
N ASP A 55 10.03 -3.78 -15.21
CA ASP A 55 10.74 -3.54 -16.48
C ASP A 55 10.52 -4.68 -17.50
N THR A 56 10.24 -5.88 -17.01
CA THR A 56 9.95 -7.08 -17.83
C THR A 56 8.47 -7.40 -18.00
N ASP A 57 7.57 -6.53 -17.53
CA ASP A 57 6.12 -6.74 -17.53
C ASP A 57 5.67 -8.06 -16.87
N ARG A 58 6.49 -8.61 -15.97
CA ARG A 58 6.17 -9.86 -15.25
C ARG A 58 5.06 -9.66 -14.22
N ALA A 59 4.95 -8.46 -13.67
CA ALA A 59 3.94 -8.11 -12.68
C ALA A 59 3.35 -6.71 -12.95
N LYS A 60 2.07 -6.55 -12.62
CA LYS A 60 1.41 -5.25 -12.59
C LYS A 60 1.51 -4.67 -11.19
N PHE A 61 1.88 -3.42 -11.11
CA PHE A 61 1.96 -2.69 -9.85
C PHE A 61 0.86 -1.63 -9.81
N ILE A 62 0.12 -1.63 -8.72
CA ILE A 62 -0.94 -0.66 -8.44
C ILE A 62 -0.61 0.09 -7.15
N ALA A 63 -1.17 1.27 -6.99
CA ALA A 63 -1.09 2.03 -5.75
C ALA A 63 -2.46 2.07 -5.08
N ALA A 64 -2.49 2.08 -3.76
CA ALA A 64 -3.67 2.36 -2.97
C ALA A 64 -3.36 3.52 -2.02
N THR A 65 -4.35 4.37 -1.78
CA THR A 65 -4.25 5.49 -0.85
C THR A 65 -4.43 5.01 0.59
N ASP A 66 -4.04 5.83 1.56
CA ASP A 66 -4.26 5.54 2.99
C ASP A 66 -5.75 5.26 3.29
N ALA A 67 -6.66 6.01 2.67
CA ALA A 67 -8.10 5.80 2.82
C ALA A 67 -8.55 4.42 2.29
N GLU A 68 -8.04 4.01 1.16
CA GLU A 68 -8.30 2.70 0.55
C GLU A 68 -7.69 1.56 1.38
N ALA A 69 -6.50 1.76 1.95
CA ALA A 69 -5.90 0.82 2.89
C ALA A 69 -6.79 0.63 4.15
N PHE A 70 -7.37 1.72 4.67
CA PHE A 70 -8.31 1.63 5.79
C PHE A 70 -9.61 0.87 5.44
N ILE A 71 -10.09 0.96 4.19
CA ILE A 71 -11.19 0.11 3.71
C ILE A 71 -10.78 -1.37 3.77
N GLY A 72 -9.60 -1.71 3.25
CA GLY A 72 -9.08 -3.08 3.30
C GLY A 72 -8.90 -3.59 4.73
N PHE A 73 -8.33 -2.78 5.61
CA PHE A 73 -8.17 -3.09 7.04
C PHE A 73 -9.52 -3.41 7.71
N ARG A 74 -10.50 -2.51 7.53
CA ARG A 74 -11.85 -2.67 8.09
C ARG A 74 -12.53 -3.94 7.58
N LEU A 75 -12.54 -4.14 6.27
CA LEU A 75 -13.28 -5.25 5.66
C LEU A 75 -12.73 -6.60 6.10
N LEU A 76 -11.42 -6.82 6.08
CA LEU A 76 -10.85 -8.08 6.51
C LEU A 76 -11.10 -8.32 8.01
N SER A 77 -10.97 -7.28 8.83
CA SER A 77 -11.24 -7.39 10.28
C SER A 77 -12.70 -7.72 10.57
N GLN A 78 -13.64 -7.11 9.85
CA GLN A 78 -15.08 -7.31 10.08
C GLN A 78 -15.60 -8.62 9.52
N LEU A 79 -15.14 -9.03 8.34
CA LEU A 79 -15.70 -10.18 7.63
C LEU A 79 -15.01 -11.49 8.01
N GLU A 80 -13.70 -11.45 8.28
CA GLU A 80 -12.90 -12.65 8.54
C GLU A 80 -12.35 -12.71 9.98
N GLY A 81 -12.51 -11.65 10.78
CA GLY A 81 -11.96 -11.59 12.13
C GLY A 81 -10.41 -11.51 12.15
N ILE A 82 -9.80 -11.16 11.03
CA ILE A 82 -8.35 -11.03 10.88
C ILE A 82 -7.98 -9.56 10.85
N ILE A 83 -7.11 -9.13 11.78
CA ILE A 83 -6.56 -7.78 11.78
C ILE A 83 -5.31 -7.78 10.88
N PRO A 84 -5.37 -7.26 9.64
CA PRO A 84 -4.21 -7.23 8.76
C PRO A 84 -3.23 -6.14 9.16
N ALA A 85 -1.96 -6.31 8.83
CA ALA A 85 -1.03 -5.19 8.83
C ALA A 85 -1.48 -4.12 7.81
N LEU A 86 -1.13 -2.85 8.04
CA LEU A 86 -1.47 -1.76 7.10
C LEU A 86 -0.85 -1.98 5.72
N GLU A 87 0.33 -2.58 5.65
CA GLU A 87 0.95 -3.02 4.40
C GLU A 87 0.01 -3.96 3.61
N THR A 88 -0.48 -4.98 4.29
CA THR A 88 -1.40 -5.98 3.72
C THR A 88 -2.76 -5.36 3.35
N SER A 89 -3.19 -4.37 4.10
CA SER A 89 -4.48 -3.68 3.87
C SER A 89 -4.56 -3.04 2.49
N HIS A 90 -3.44 -2.55 1.96
CA HIS A 90 -3.33 -2.07 0.57
C HIS A 90 -3.60 -3.21 -0.43
N ALA A 91 -3.04 -4.41 -0.15
CA ALA A 91 -3.26 -5.59 -1.01
C ALA A 91 -4.72 -6.08 -0.95
N ILE A 92 -5.36 -6.02 0.22
CA ILE A 92 -6.79 -6.37 0.35
C ILE A 92 -7.66 -5.45 -0.50
N PHE A 93 -7.42 -4.13 -0.44
CA PHE A 93 -8.15 -3.19 -1.29
C PHE A 93 -7.92 -3.50 -2.77
N GLY A 94 -6.67 -3.69 -3.19
CA GLY A 94 -6.33 -4.07 -4.56
C GLY A 94 -7.00 -5.37 -5.02
N ALA A 95 -7.10 -6.37 -4.15
CA ALA A 95 -7.79 -7.62 -4.44
C ALA A 95 -9.31 -7.42 -4.63
N ILE A 96 -9.93 -6.54 -3.83
CA ILE A 96 -11.35 -6.20 -3.99
C ILE A 96 -11.59 -5.55 -5.37
N GLU A 97 -10.74 -4.61 -5.76
CA GLU A 97 -10.86 -3.96 -7.07
C GLU A 97 -10.63 -4.95 -8.23
N LEU A 98 -9.64 -5.85 -8.08
CA LEU A 98 -9.40 -6.91 -9.05
C LEU A 98 -10.60 -7.86 -9.17
N ALA A 99 -11.20 -8.28 -8.06
CA ALA A 99 -12.35 -9.19 -8.03
C ALA A 99 -13.53 -8.67 -8.85
N LYS A 100 -13.74 -7.34 -8.90
CA LYS A 100 -14.81 -6.73 -9.70
C LYS A 100 -14.65 -6.97 -11.21
N THR A 101 -13.46 -7.27 -11.66
CA THR A 101 -13.12 -7.51 -13.08
C THR A 101 -13.05 -8.98 -13.44
N MET A 102 -13.10 -9.87 -12.45
CA MET A 102 -12.95 -11.31 -12.62
C MET A 102 -14.27 -12.00 -12.95
N LYS A 103 -14.16 -13.17 -13.56
CA LYS A 103 -15.31 -14.02 -13.85
C LYS A 103 -15.64 -14.92 -12.65
N LYS A 104 -16.90 -15.31 -12.58
CA LYS A 104 -17.33 -16.27 -11.55
C LYS A 104 -16.57 -17.60 -11.70
N GLY A 105 -15.96 -18.05 -10.60
CA GLY A 105 -15.18 -19.29 -10.55
C GLY A 105 -13.67 -19.10 -10.72
N GLU A 106 -13.20 -17.86 -10.88
CA GLU A 106 -11.77 -17.55 -10.79
C GLU A 106 -11.37 -17.29 -9.33
N ASP A 107 -10.17 -17.68 -8.96
CA ASP A 107 -9.63 -17.58 -7.61
C ASP A 107 -8.62 -16.43 -7.49
N ILE A 108 -8.60 -15.76 -6.34
CA ILE A 108 -7.57 -14.78 -5.98
C ILE A 108 -6.81 -15.32 -4.77
N VAL A 109 -5.50 -15.40 -4.87
CA VAL A 109 -4.63 -15.69 -3.73
C VAL A 109 -4.03 -14.38 -3.23
N ILE A 110 -4.29 -14.05 -1.95
CA ILE A 110 -3.79 -12.84 -1.31
C ILE A 110 -2.72 -13.23 -0.29
N CYS A 111 -1.52 -12.64 -0.41
CA CYS A 111 -0.48 -12.79 0.60
C CYS A 111 -0.76 -11.85 1.78
N LEU A 112 -1.16 -12.41 2.92
CA LEU A 112 -1.26 -11.66 4.18
C LEU A 112 0.13 -11.57 4.82
N SER A 113 0.91 -10.61 4.40
CA SER A 113 2.35 -10.48 4.68
C SER A 113 2.69 -9.96 6.09
N GLY A 114 1.74 -9.83 6.97
CA GLY A 114 1.96 -9.39 8.34
C GLY A 114 0.68 -9.37 9.16
N ARG A 115 0.84 -9.13 10.45
CA ARG A 115 -0.27 -9.00 11.42
C ARG A 115 -0.47 -7.54 11.82
N GLY A 116 -1.71 -7.14 12.06
CA GLY A 116 -2.09 -5.76 12.29
C GLY A 116 -2.17 -5.33 13.75
N ASP A 117 -1.88 -6.19 14.72
CA ASP A 117 -1.87 -5.81 16.12
C ASP A 117 -0.87 -4.67 16.42
N LYS A 118 0.22 -4.61 15.69
CA LYS A 118 1.19 -3.50 15.74
C LYS A 118 0.61 -2.16 15.25
N ASP A 119 -0.40 -2.19 14.41
CA ASP A 119 -0.94 -1.02 13.69
C ASP A 119 -2.25 -0.49 14.30
N VAL A 120 -2.86 -1.22 15.24
CA VAL A 120 -4.16 -0.84 15.83
C VAL A 120 -4.13 0.56 16.43
N GLN A 121 -3.06 0.92 17.13
CA GLN A 121 -2.93 2.25 17.70
C GLN A 121 -2.84 3.32 16.61
N SER A 122 -2.00 3.13 15.61
CA SER A 122 -1.86 4.06 14.47
C SER A 122 -3.17 4.21 13.70
N VAL A 123 -3.90 3.11 13.52
CA VAL A 123 -5.23 3.14 12.91
C VAL A 123 -6.20 3.97 13.75
N ALA A 124 -6.21 3.80 15.07
CA ALA A 124 -7.08 4.57 15.98
C ALA A 124 -6.76 6.07 15.95
N GLU A 125 -5.47 6.44 15.88
CA GLU A 125 -5.02 7.83 15.82
C GLU A 125 -5.35 8.52 14.48
N GLU A 126 -5.28 7.79 13.38
CA GLU A 126 -5.57 8.34 12.04
C GLU A 126 -7.05 8.23 11.65
N LEU A 127 -7.83 7.37 12.31
CA LEU A 127 -9.24 7.15 12.00
C LEU A 127 -10.10 8.42 12.06
N PRO A 128 -9.91 9.37 13.01
CA PRO A 128 -10.65 10.62 13.00
C PRO A 128 -10.48 11.46 11.73
N LYS A 129 -9.36 11.32 11.04
CA LYS A 129 -9.04 12.07 9.81
C LYS A 129 -9.48 11.33 8.55
N ILE A 130 -9.32 10.02 8.55
CA ILE A 130 -9.56 9.15 7.39
C ILE A 130 -10.99 8.61 7.39
N GLY A 131 -11.50 8.22 8.55
CA GLY A 131 -12.79 7.56 8.72
C GLY A 131 -13.98 8.29 8.07
N PRO A 132 -14.12 9.63 8.24
CA PRO A 132 -15.19 10.37 7.59
C PRO A 132 -15.20 10.26 6.07
N LYS A 133 -14.02 10.10 5.44
CA LYS A 133 -13.87 9.99 3.98
C LYS A 133 -14.35 8.64 3.44
N ILE A 134 -14.37 7.62 4.29
CA ILE A 134 -14.73 6.23 3.92
C ILE A 134 -15.98 5.73 4.64
N GLY A 135 -16.72 6.61 5.32
CA GLY A 135 -17.92 6.24 6.08
C GLY A 135 -17.62 5.30 7.26
N TRP A 136 -16.47 5.44 7.88
CA TRP A 136 -16.08 4.68 9.07
C TRP A 136 -15.94 5.60 10.26
N ASP A 137 -17.04 5.79 10.98
CA ASP A 137 -17.10 6.60 12.22
C ASP A 137 -17.10 5.64 13.42
N LEU A 138 -15.94 5.42 14.01
CA LEU A 138 -15.81 4.78 15.32
C LEU A 138 -15.46 5.87 16.33
N ARG A 139 -16.35 6.07 17.30
CA ARG A 139 -16.10 6.92 18.46
C ARG A 139 -15.71 6.00 19.62
N PHE A 140 -14.49 6.18 20.06
CA PHE A 140 -13.99 5.52 21.27
C PHE A 140 -14.20 6.40 22.48
#